data_2ca3628a7a30197e1e28ecc0f5ac7ea2
#
_entry.id   2ca3628a7a30197e1e28ecc0f5ac7ea2
#
_cell.length_a   1.000
_cell.length_b   1.000
_cell.length_c   1.000
_cell.angle_alpha   90.00
_cell.angle_beta   90.00
_cell.angle_gamma   90.00
#
_symmetry.space_group_name_H-M   'P 1'
#
loop_
_entity.id
_entity.type
_entity.pdbx_description
1 polymer ?
#
loop_
_entity_poly.entity_id
_entity_poly.type
_entity_poly.pdbx_seq_one_letter_code
_entity_poly.pdbx_strand_id
1 'polypeptide(L)'
;MSYVAGDYDVAVIGAGHAGCEAALASARMGMKTLVFSISLEAVANMPCNPHIGGSSKGHLVREIDCLGGEMGKNIDKTMIQIKMLNTSKGPSVHSLRAQADKRAYSQEMRHTMENTDKLTIRQAEVCKLLVDENNNINGVVTYSGAIYHCKCVVLATGTYLKARC
;
A
#
# COMPACT_ATOMS: atom_id res chain seq x y z
N MET A 1 -10.23 21.33 18.05
CA MET A 1 -9.04 21.25 18.90
C MET A 1 -8.11 20.22 18.28
N SER A 2 -6.81 20.52 18.16
CA SER A 2 -5.82 19.55 17.72
C SER A 2 -5.11 18.94 18.94
N TYR A 3 -4.73 17.68 18.87
CA TYR A 3 -4.02 16.96 19.92
C TYR A 3 -2.96 16.03 19.33
N VAL A 4 -1.87 15.81 20.05
CA VAL A 4 -0.81 14.88 19.63
C VAL A 4 -1.27 13.46 19.90
N ALA A 5 -1.29 12.65 18.86
CA ALA A 5 -1.77 11.27 18.89
C ALA A 5 -0.62 10.23 18.85
N GLY A 6 0.59 10.63 18.50
CA GLY A 6 1.76 9.77 18.54
C GLY A 6 2.91 10.21 17.67
N ASP A 7 4.05 9.51 17.83
CA ASP A 7 5.30 9.74 17.13
C ASP A 7 5.70 8.50 16.34
N TYR A 8 6.09 8.72 15.09
CA TYR A 8 6.46 7.67 14.13
C TYR A 8 7.69 8.11 13.33
N ASP A 9 8.36 7.17 12.68
CA ASP A 9 9.43 7.49 11.75
C ASP A 9 8.86 7.79 10.37
N VAL A 10 7.91 6.98 9.91
CA VAL A 10 7.31 7.09 8.57
C VAL A 10 5.79 7.11 8.69
N ALA A 11 5.15 8.04 8.00
CA ALA A 11 3.71 8.07 7.78
C ALA A 11 3.39 7.81 6.31
N VAL A 12 2.56 6.81 6.04
CA VAL A 12 2.10 6.47 4.67
C VAL A 12 0.64 6.89 4.53
N ILE A 13 0.34 7.72 3.56
CA ILE A 13 -1.01 8.24 3.32
C ILE A 13 -1.63 7.51 2.13
N GLY A 14 -2.57 6.62 2.44
CA GLY A 14 -3.24 5.73 1.49
C GLY A 14 -2.74 4.29 1.62
N ALA A 15 -3.69 3.37 1.78
CA ALA A 15 -3.44 1.92 1.91
C ALA A 15 -3.87 1.15 0.64
N GLY A 16 -3.68 1.73 -0.54
CA GLY A 16 -3.70 1.01 -1.82
C GLY A 16 -2.46 0.13 -1.96
N HIS A 17 -2.29 -0.55 -3.10
CA HIS A 17 -1.16 -1.47 -3.30
C HIS A 17 0.20 -0.82 -3.03
N ALA A 18 0.45 0.37 -3.57
CA ALA A 18 1.70 1.10 -3.35
C ALA A 18 1.91 1.48 -1.88
N GLY A 19 0.84 1.91 -1.19
CA GLY A 19 0.91 2.26 0.23
C GLY A 19 1.16 1.05 1.12
N CYS A 20 0.54 -0.09 0.83
CA CYS A 20 0.80 -1.35 1.56
C CYS A 20 2.26 -1.78 1.42
N GLU A 21 2.81 -1.77 0.21
CA GLU A 21 4.22 -2.12 -0.03
C GLU A 21 5.17 -1.14 0.67
N ALA A 22 4.92 0.17 0.57
CA ALA A 22 5.73 1.18 1.23
C ALA A 22 5.70 1.03 2.77
N ALA A 23 4.53 0.77 3.34
CA ALA A 23 4.37 0.59 4.78
C ALA A 23 5.08 -0.68 5.28
N LEU A 24 4.89 -1.81 4.59
CA LEU A 24 5.55 -3.06 4.92
C LEU A 24 7.07 -2.97 4.78
N ALA A 25 7.57 -2.36 3.70
CA ALA A 25 9.00 -2.16 3.50
C ALA A 25 9.61 -1.31 4.62
N SER A 26 8.99 -0.18 4.97
CA SER A 26 9.45 0.69 6.04
C SER A 26 9.49 -0.01 7.39
N ALA A 27 8.43 -0.74 7.74
CA ALA A 27 8.34 -1.48 8.99
C ALA A 27 9.38 -2.62 9.07
N ARG A 28 9.57 -3.37 7.97
CA ARG A 28 10.57 -4.45 7.86
C ARG A 28 12.01 -3.92 7.97
N MET A 29 12.26 -2.68 7.54
CA MET A 29 13.53 -1.99 7.79
C MET A 29 13.70 -1.48 9.22
N GLY A 30 12.72 -1.73 10.09
CA GLY A 30 12.79 -1.38 11.50
C GLY A 30 12.23 -0.01 11.86
N MET A 31 11.64 0.72 10.91
CA MET A 31 11.04 2.02 11.15
C MET A 31 9.65 1.88 11.78
N LYS A 32 9.37 2.69 12.81
CA LYS A 32 8.02 2.79 13.38
C LYS A 32 7.11 3.49 12.36
N THR A 33 6.25 2.72 11.72
CA THR A 33 5.49 3.13 10.55
C THR A 33 4.00 3.23 10.86
N LEU A 34 3.38 4.28 10.37
CA LEU A 34 1.93 4.51 10.45
C LEU A 34 1.37 4.61 9.03
N VAL A 35 0.34 3.83 8.73
CA VAL A 35 -0.38 3.94 7.47
C VAL A 35 -1.82 4.38 7.70
N PHE A 36 -2.27 5.33 6.90
CA PHE A 36 -3.62 5.87 6.94
C PHE A 36 -4.45 5.33 5.78
N SER A 37 -5.67 4.93 6.09
CA SER A 37 -6.70 4.60 5.10
C SER A 37 -8.01 5.28 5.47
N ILE A 38 -8.77 5.72 4.49
CA ILE A 38 -10.12 6.25 4.69
C ILE A 38 -11.06 5.13 5.17
N SER A 39 -10.83 3.90 4.68
CA SER A 39 -11.57 2.71 5.10
C SER A 39 -10.62 1.52 5.23
N LEU A 40 -10.72 0.80 6.34
CA LEU A 40 -9.94 -0.43 6.55
C LEU A 40 -10.34 -1.56 5.58
N GLU A 41 -11.56 -1.53 5.07
CA GLU A 41 -12.03 -2.49 4.06
C GLU A 41 -11.48 -2.19 2.66
N ALA A 42 -10.93 -0.99 2.45
CA ALA A 42 -10.34 -0.59 1.19
C ALA A 42 -8.83 -0.86 1.11
N VAL A 43 -8.23 -1.48 2.13
CA VAL A 43 -6.80 -1.86 2.12
C VAL A 43 -6.55 -2.83 0.97
N ALA A 44 -5.56 -2.51 0.12
CA ALA A 44 -5.20 -3.26 -1.08
C ALA A 44 -6.39 -3.62 -1.99
N ASN A 45 -7.40 -2.74 -2.06
CA ASN A 45 -8.60 -2.98 -2.84
C ASN A 45 -8.29 -3.06 -4.35
N MET A 46 -8.96 -3.99 -5.03
CA MET A 46 -8.90 -4.16 -6.48
C MET A 46 -10.24 -3.72 -7.10
N PRO A 47 -10.44 -2.42 -7.41
CA PRO A 47 -11.75 -1.90 -7.81
C PRO A 47 -12.23 -2.42 -9.17
N CYS A 48 -11.30 -2.71 -10.07
CA CYS A 48 -11.61 -3.25 -11.41
C CYS A 48 -11.50 -4.78 -11.44
N ASN A 49 -10.92 -5.34 -12.49
CA ASN A 49 -10.64 -6.78 -12.61
C ASN A 49 -9.61 -7.19 -11.55
N PRO A 50 -9.98 -8.03 -10.58
CA PRO A 50 -9.08 -8.42 -9.49
C PRO A 50 -8.04 -9.42 -10.00
N HIS A 51 -6.92 -8.92 -10.54
CA HIS A 51 -5.83 -9.76 -11.02
C HIS A 51 -4.48 -9.10 -10.80
N ILE A 52 -3.48 -9.94 -10.59
CA ILE A 52 -2.07 -9.56 -10.50
C ILE A 52 -1.31 -10.16 -11.69
N GLY A 53 -0.40 -9.40 -12.26
CA GLY A 53 0.40 -9.81 -13.40
C GLY A 53 -0.24 -9.44 -14.75
N GLY A 54 0.10 -10.20 -15.79
CA GLY A 54 -0.22 -9.90 -17.18
C GLY A 54 0.91 -9.14 -17.88
N SER A 55 0.71 -8.82 -19.17
CA SER A 55 1.69 -8.13 -20.00
C SER A 55 2.12 -6.81 -19.36
N SER A 56 3.40 -6.55 -19.26
CA SER A 56 4.06 -5.38 -18.64
C SER A 56 3.89 -5.24 -17.11
N LYS A 57 2.86 -5.81 -16.50
CA LYS A 57 2.62 -5.74 -15.05
C LYS A 57 3.33 -6.84 -14.29
N GLY A 58 3.43 -8.04 -14.87
CA GLY A 58 4.07 -9.19 -14.23
C GLY A 58 5.57 -8.98 -13.94
N HIS A 59 6.25 -8.17 -14.73
CA HIS A 59 7.65 -7.80 -14.52
C HIS A 59 7.80 -6.98 -13.23
N LEU A 60 6.97 -5.94 -13.05
CA LEU A 60 6.98 -5.10 -11.86
C LEU A 60 6.67 -5.90 -10.59
N VAL A 61 5.71 -6.83 -10.65
CA VAL A 61 5.39 -7.70 -9.50
C VAL A 61 6.60 -8.55 -9.11
N ARG A 62 7.34 -9.11 -10.08
CA ARG A 62 8.55 -9.88 -9.80
C ARG A 62 9.68 -9.04 -9.23
N GLU A 63 9.84 -7.81 -9.71
CA GLU A 63 10.83 -6.88 -9.16
C GLU A 63 10.52 -6.54 -7.70
N ILE A 64 9.26 -6.25 -7.39
CA ILE A 64 8.79 -6.00 -6.01
C ILE A 64 9.02 -7.25 -5.14
N ASP A 65 8.68 -8.43 -5.64
CA ASP A 65 8.88 -9.70 -4.92
C ASP A 65 10.35 -9.98 -4.62
N CYS A 66 11.25 -9.75 -5.59
CA CYS A 66 12.70 -9.87 -5.39
C CYS A 66 13.24 -8.92 -4.31
N LEU A 67 12.59 -7.79 -4.09
CA LEU A 67 12.92 -6.83 -3.03
C LEU A 67 12.25 -7.17 -1.68
N GLY A 68 11.54 -8.30 -1.60
CA GLY A 68 10.86 -8.74 -0.39
C GLY A 68 9.44 -8.18 -0.23
N GLY A 69 8.82 -7.70 -1.32
CA GLY A 69 7.44 -7.21 -1.32
C GLY A 69 6.41 -8.27 -0.97
N GLU A 70 5.18 -7.87 -0.78
CA GLU A 70 4.10 -8.73 -0.30
C GLU A 70 3.09 -9.10 -1.38
N MET A 71 2.99 -8.33 -2.45
CA MET A 71 1.98 -8.52 -3.49
C MET A 71 2.02 -9.92 -4.12
N GLY A 72 3.22 -10.43 -4.41
CA GLY A 72 3.42 -11.77 -4.95
C GLY A 72 2.98 -12.86 -3.97
N LYS A 73 3.39 -12.75 -2.71
CA LYS A 73 3.03 -13.69 -1.64
C LYS A 73 1.53 -13.70 -1.36
N ASN A 74 0.92 -12.52 -1.37
CA ASN A 74 -0.51 -12.37 -1.11
C ASN A 74 -1.35 -12.98 -2.24
N ILE A 75 -0.97 -12.75 -3.52
CA ILE A 75 -1.71 -13.35 -4.62
C ILE A 75 -1.57 -14.87 -4.65
N ASP A 76 -0.42 -15.43 -4.28
CA ASP A 76 -0.23 -16.88 -4.22
C ASP A 76 -1.18 -17.56 -3.23
N LYS A 77 -1.52 -16.89 -2.14
CA LYS A 77 -2.49 -17.37 -1.13
C LYS A 77 -3.95 -17.19 -1.54
N THR A 78 -4.25 -16.18 -2.38
CA THR A 78 -5.62 -15.70 -2.61
C THR A 78 -6.08 -15.80 -4.06
N MET A 79 -5.26 -16.37 -4.94
CA MET A 79 -5.65 -16.59 -6.34
C MET A 79 -6.68 -17.71 -6.47
N ILE A 80 -7.62 -17.50 -7.38
CA ILE A 80 -8.60 -18.50 -7.79
C ILE A 80 -8.25 -19.15 -9.12
N GLN A 81 -7.41 -18.52 -9.92
CA GLN A 81 -6.92 -19.02 -11.19
C GLN A 81 -5.60 -18.37 -11.54
N ILE A 82 -4.69 -19.15 -12.12
CA ILE A 82 -3.48 -18.64 -12.76
C ILE A 82 -3.41 -19.10 -14.22
N LYS A 83 -3.04 -18.21 -15.13
CA LYS A 83 -2.95 -18.50 -16.55
C LYS A 83 -1.75 -17.81 -17.19
N MET A 84 -1.05 -18.53 -18.08
CA MET A 84 -0.08 -17.93 -18.99
C MET A 84 -0.81 -17.26 -20.15
N LEU A 85 -0.55 -15.99 -20.36
CA LEU A 85 -1.05 -15.21 -21.50
C LEU A 85 -0.07 -15.25 -22.66
N ASN A 86 -0.58 -15.00 -23.87
CA ASN A 86 0.21 -14.88 -25.11
C ASN A 86 0.99 -16.14 -25.49
N THR A 87 0.52 -17.32 -25.13
CA THR A 87 1.20 -18.60 -25.43
C THR A 87 1.32 -18.91 -26.92
N SER A 88 0.50 -18.28 -27.77
CA SER A 88 0.58 -18.37 -29.23
C SER A 88 1.61 -17.42 -29.85
N LYS A 89 2.26 -16.59 -29.03
CA LYS A 89 3.28 -15.62 -29.45
C LYS A 89 4.66 -16.06 -28.97
N GLY A 90 5.71 -15.31 -29.32
CA GLY A 90 7.07 -15.62 -28.88
C GLY A 90 7.24 -15.56 -27.35
N PRO A 91 8.22 -16.29 -26.78
CA PRO A 91 8.41 -16.40 -25.33
C PRO A 91 8.60 -15.06 -24.61
N SER A 92 9.12 -14.04 -25.29
CA SER A 92 9.36 -12.71 -24.74
C SER A 92 8.09 -11.98 -24.28
N VAL A 93 6.92 -12.38 -24.76
CA VAL A 93 5.62 -11.78 -24.38
C VAL A 93 4.76 -12.69 -23.51
N HIS A 94 5.28 -13.86 -23.13
CA HIS A 94 4.61 -14.75 -22.19
C HIS A 94 4.49 -14.05 -20.84
N SER A 95 3.29 -14.03 -20.26
CA SER A 95 3.01 -13.31 -19.02
C SER A 95 2.07 -14.10 -18.14
N LEU A 96 2.47 -14.36 -16.91
CA LEU A 96 1.58 -14.93 -15.91
C LEU A 96 0.56 -13.90 -15.46
N ARG A 97 -0.68 -14.32 -15.36
CA ARG A 97 -1.78 -13.56 -14.79
C ARG A 97 -2.53 -14.41 -13.79
N ALA A 98 -2.56 -13.97 -12.54
CA ALA A 98 -3.32 -14.59 -11.48
C ALA A 98 -4.61 -13.80 -11.23
N GLN A 99 -5.75 -14.48 -11.25
CA GLN A 99 -7.04 -13.93 -10.88
C GLN A 99 -7.20 -14.07 -9.36
N ALA A 100 -7.45 -12.97 -8.66
CA ALA A 100 -7.61 -12.96 -7.21
C ALA A 100 -9.07 -13.15 -6.78
N ASP A 101 -9.27 -13.80 -5.63
CA ASP A 101 -10.44 -13.51 -4.82
C ASP A 101 -10.23 -12.11 -4.22
N LYS A 102 -11.03 -11.16 -4.65
CA LYS A 102 -10.90 -9.75 -4.30
C LYS A 102 -10.97 -9.50 -2.78
N ARG A 103 -11.87 -10.22 -2.10
CA ARG A 103 -12.07 -10.05 -0.65
C ARG A 103 -10.95 -10.73 0.12
N ALA A 104 -10.64 -11.97 -0.23
CA ALA A 104 -9.55 -12.71 0.38
C ALA A 104 -8.22 -11.96 0.25
N TYR A 105 -7.93 -11.38 -0.93
CA TYR A 105 -6.71 -10.60 -1.16
C TYR A 105 -6.60 -9.38 -0.23
N SER A 106 -7.69 -8.60 -0.10
CA SER A 106 -7.73 -7.44 0.78
C SER A 106 -7.58 -7.83 2.25
N GLN A 107 -8.29 -8.88 2.67
CA GLN A 107 -8.23 -9.40 4.04
C GLN A 107 -6.85 -9.94 4.40
N GLU A 108 -6.23 -10.72 3.52
CA GLU A 108 -4.88 -11.27 3.75
C GLU A 108 -3.82 -10.15 3.80
N MET A 109 -3.89 -9.15 2.92
CA MET A 109 -2.97 -8.01 2.98
C MET A 109 -3.13 -7.25 4.29
N ARG A 110 -4.36 -6.98 4.69
CA ARG A 110 -4.65 -6.33 5.96
C ARG A 110 -4.13 -7.16 7.15
N HIS A 111 -4.38 -8.46 7.15
CA HIS A 111 -3.89 -9.38 8.17
C HIS A 111 -2.36 -9.36 8.27
N THR A 112 -1.67 -9.40 7.14
CA THR A 112 -0.20 -9.29 7.09
C THR A 112 0.28 -7.98 7.68
N MET A 113 -0.36 -6.86 7.35
CA MET A 113 0.03 -5.54 7.87
C MET A 113 -0.24 -5.42 9.38
N GLU A 114 -1.37 -5.93 9.87
CA GLU A 114 -1.74 -5.91 11.29
C GLU A 114 -0.79 -6.76 12.15
N ASN A 115 -0.20 -7.83 11.58
CA ASN A 115 0.75 -8.70 12.25
C ASN A 115 2.23 -8.35 11.98
N THR A 116 2.50 -7.26 11.29
CA THR A 116 3.87 -6.79 11.06
C THR A 116 4.32 -5.89 12.21
N ASP A 117 5.42 -6.24 12.84
CA ASP A 117 6.02 -5.45 13.91
C ASP A 117 6.29 -4.02 13.45
N LYS A 118 6.10 -3.06 14.37
CA LYS A 118 6.31 -1.62 14.14
C LYS A 118 5.40 -0.99 13.09
N LEU A 119 4.39 -1.71 12.57
CA LEU A 119 3.40 -1.17 11.65
C LEU A 119 2.06 -0.94 12.37
N THR A 120 1.53 0.25 12.22
CA THR A 120 0.20 0.62 12.73
C THR A 120 -0.69 1.07 11.58
N ILE A 121 -1.90 0.53 11.51
CA ILE A 121 -2.92 0.99 10.56
C ILE A 121 -3.90 1.90 11.29
N ARG A 122 -4.25 3.04 10.69
CA ARG A 122 -5.27 3.96 11.21
C ARG A 122 -6.30 4.29 10.14
N GLN A 123 -7.56 4.11 10.52
CA GLN A 123 -8.65 4.64 9.70
C GLN A 123 -8.81 6.12 10.01
N ALA A 124 -8.30 6.96 9.12
CA ALA A 124 -8.42 8.41 9.22
C ALA A 124 -8.12 9.07 7.86
N GLU A 125 -8.73 10.23 7.65
CA GLU A 125 -8.42 11.11 6.53
C GLU A 125 -7.35 12.11 6.96
N VAL A 126 -6.22 12.12 6.27
CA VAL A 126 -5.16 13.11 6.45
C VAL A 126 -5.49 14.34 5.60
N CYS A 127 -5.55 15.51 6.24
CA CYS A 127 -5.92 16.76 5.58
C CYS A 127 -4.78 17.77 5.47
N LYS A 128 -3.69 17.60 6.23
CA LYS A 128 -2.58 18.56 6.23
C LYS A 128 -1.26 17.88 6.55
N LEU A 129 -0.19 18.33 5.88
CA LEU A 129 1.19 18.04 6.23
C LEU A 129 1.71 19.17 7.13
N LEU A 130 2.46 18.82 8.17
CA LEU A 130 3.18 19.77 9.00
C LEU A 130 4.62 19.86 8.48
N VAL A 131 5.03 21.07 8.15
CA VAL A 131 6.36 21.39 7.62
C VAL A 131 6.97 22.47 8.51
N ASP A 132 8.24 22.35 8.82
CA ASP A 132 8.97 23.36 9.59
C ASP A 132 9.43 24.55 8.70
N GLU A 133 10.07 25.52 9.31
CA GLU A 133 10.59 26.73 8.63
C GLU A 133 11.65 26.40 7.55
N ASN A 134 12.27 25.23 7.63
CA ASN A 134 13.28 24.74 6.69
C ASN A 134 12.71 23.83 5.60
N ASN A 135 11.38 23.75 5.49
CA ASN A 135 10.65 22.84 4.61
C ASN A 135 10.85 21.33 4.91
N ASN A 136 11.25 20.96 6.11
CA ASN A 136 11.27 19.55 6.51
C ASN A 136 9.91 19.11 7.03
N ILE A 137 9.54 17.87 6.74
CA ILE A 137 8.34 17.24 7.29
C ILE A 137 8.50 17.06 8.80
N ASN A 138 7.47 17.46 9.55
CA ASN A 138 7.39 17.31 11.00
C ASN A 138 6.19 16.46 11.43
N GLY A 139 5.26 16.20 10.53
CA GLY A 139 4.10 15.36 10.84
C GLY A 139 2.93 15.52 9.88
N VAL A 140 1.83 14.91 10.26
CA VAL A 140 0.56 14.97 9.53
C VAL A 140 -0.59 15.28 10.48
N VAL A 141 -1.64 15.90 9.96
CA VAL A 141 -2.88 16.20 10.71
C VAL A 141 -4.04 15.50 10.02
N THR A 142 -4.85 14.81 10.81
CA THR A 142 -6.08 14.20 10.33
C THR A 142 -7.26 15.18 10.40
N TYR A 143 -8.32 14.88 9.67
CA TYR A 143 -9.56 15.66 9.69
C TYR A 143 -10.16 15.81 11.09
N SER A 144 -9.99 14.82 11.96
CA SER A 144 -10.41 14.86 13.36
C SER A 144 -9.54 15.74 14.28
N GLY A 145 -8.44 16.33 13.75
CA GLY A 145 -7.52 17.17 14.50
C GLY A 145 -6.39 16.40 15.20
N ALA A 146 -6.28 15.09 15.01
CA ALA A 146 -5.16 14.32 15.56
C ALA A 146 -3.87 14.64 14.79
N ILE A 147 -2.79 14.93 15.54
CA ILE A 147 -1.46 15.19 15.03
C ILE A 147 -0.59 13.96 15.25
N TYR A 148 0.03 13.48 14.20
CA TYR A 148 1.03 12.42 14.25
C TYR A 148 2.37 12.99 13.76
N HIS A 149 3.34 13.05 14.67
CA HIS A 149 4.70 13.47 14.28
C HIS A 149 5.39 12.35 13.50
N CYS A 150 6.11 12.73 12.45
CA CYS A 150 6.90 11.79 11.66
C CYS A 150 8.05 12.50 10.95
N LYS A 151 9.09 11.73 10.64
CA LYS A 151 10.29 12.22 9.94
C LYS A 151 10.13 12.20 8.43
N CYS A 152 9.31 11.27 7.92
CA CYS A 152 9.06 11.09 6.49
C CYS A 152 7.58 10.83 6.22
N VAL A 153 7.12 11.27 5.05
CA VAL A 153 5.75 11.00 4.56
C VAL A 153 5.83 10.39 3.16
N VAL A 154 5.11 9.29 2.97
CA VAL A 154 4.88 8.68 1.65
C VAL A 154 3.45 8.96 1.23
N LEU A 155 3.29 9.68 0.11
CA LEU A 155 1.99 9.94 -0.50
C LEU A 155 1.63 8.83 -1.47
N ALA A 156 0.67 7.99 -1.11
CA ALA A 156 0.16 6.87 -1.90
C ALA A 156 -1.35 6.98 -2.12
N THR A 157 -1.82 8.19 -2.39
CA THR A 157 -3.24 8.57 -2.42
C THR A 157 -3.99 8.14 -3.70
N GLY A 158 -3.29 7.58 -4.69
CA GLY A 158 -3.89 7.16 -5.94
C GLY A 158 -4.56 8.34 -6.66
N THR A 159 -5.85 8.19 -6.97
CA THR A 159 -6.62 9.18 -7.72
C THR A 159 -7.44 10.15 -6.85
N TYR A 160 -7.25 10.15 -5.53
CA TYR A 160 -8.11 10.93 -4.62
C TYR A 160 -7.78 12.43 -4.52
N LEU A 161 -6.55 12.86 -4.85
CA LEU A 161 -6.14 14.27 -4.73
C LEU A 161 -6.50 15.08 -5.99
N LYS A 162 -7.79 15.15 -6.36
CA LYS A 162 -8.28 15.87 -7.55
C LYS A 162 -7.57 15.42 -8.85
N ALA A 163 -7.15 14.16 -8.90
CA ALA A 163 -6.56 13.60 -10.10
C ALA A 163 -7.58 13.55 -11.24
N ARG A 164 -7.10 13.77 -12.47
CA ARG A 164 -7.89 13.55 -13.68
C ARG A 164 -7.56 12.17 -14.23
N CYS A 165 -8.58 11.35 -14.45
CA CYS A 165 -8.48 10.05 -15.09
C CYS A 165 -8.93 10.13 -16.54
#